data_67c5b694cab2a9a81969bc541fcde6e5
#
_entry.id   67c5b694cab2a9a81969bc541fcde6e5
#
_cell.length_a   1.000
_cell.length_b   1.000
_cell.length_c   1.000
_cell.angle_alpha   90.00
_cell.angle_beta   90.00
_cell.angle_gamma   90.00
#
_symmetry.space_group_name_H-M   'P 1'
#
loop_
_entity.id
_entity.type
_entity.pdbx_description
1 polymer ?
#
loop_
_entity_poly.entity_id
_entity_poly.type
_entity_poly.pdbx_seq_one_letter_code
_entity_poly.pdbx_strand_id
1 'polypeptide(L)'
;MKTESKNILTRENCKAELKRLSKSRLMQDSVVLAVLLLIFVPLFLLSMYLAKYILILGIIFALICTIFPAMFVYRIIRDLTFSKMIEQNGFSIVKDTVSRISLDEIPKSYDEGRHTVNVIYFANHGRCVAPKVRTPFDLSTSGDEFYLVVLHKKEEIVFAYNSIMYDCNELDVTK
;
A
#
# COMPACT_ATOMS: atom_id res chain seq x y z
N MET A 1 -8.52 33.63 -18.84
CA MET A 1 -8.33 32.40 -18.01
C MET A 1 -8.62 31.19 -18.88
N LYS A 2 -7.61 30.38 -19.23
CA LYS A 2 -7.85 29.08 -19.87
C LYS A 2 -8.49 28.18 -18.82
N THR A 3 -9.72 27.77 -19.00
CA THR A 3 -10.35 26.67 -18.27
C THR A 3 -9.54 25.41 -18.60
N GLU A 4 -8.59 25.04 -17.75
CA GLU A 4 -7.96 23.74 -17.87
C GLU A 4 -9.05 22.68 -17.69
N SER A 5 -9.20 21.81 -18.69
CA SER A 5 -10.14 20.71 -18.62
C SER A 5 -9.74 19.81 -17.46
N LYS A 6 -10.61 19.68 -16.46
CA LYS A 6 -10.39 18.76 -15.33
C LYS A 6 -10.27 17.32 -15.83
N ASN A 7 -9.40 16.56 -15.23
CA ASN A 7 -9.29 15.13 -15.48
C ASN A 7 -10.52 14.40 -14.92
N ILE A 8 -11.16 13.58 -15.73
CA ILE A 8 -12.34 12.82 -15.28
C ILE A 8 -11.86 11.56 -14.56
N LEU A 9 -12.22 11.47 -13.28
CA LEU A 9 -11.98 10.28 -12.46
C LEU A 9 -13.16 9.32 -12.65
N THR A 10 -12.90 8.18 -13.27
CA THR A 10 -13.87 7.09 -13.43
C THR A 10 -13.51 5.90 -12.56
N ARG A 11 -14.49 5.08 -12.20
CA ARG A 11 -14.27 3.85 -11.45
C ARG A 11 -13.32 2.90 -12.19
N GLU A 12 -13.39 2.85 -13.51
CA GLU A 12 -12.48 2.04 -14.33
C GLU A 12 -11.03 2.51 -14.24
N ASN A 13 -10.78 3.83 -14.29
CA ASN A 13 -9.44 4.40 -14.15
C ASN A 13 -8.87 4.11 -12.76
N CYS A 14 -9.66 4.30 -11.70
CA CYS A 14 -9.27 3.94 -10.34
C CYS A 14 -8.96 2.45 -10.20
N LYS A 15 -9.79 1.59 -10.79
CA LYS A 15 -9.57 0.14 -10.80
C LYS A 15 -8.30 -0.26 -11.55
N ALA A 16 -8.02 0.38 -12.68
CA ALA A 16 -6.80 0.14 -13.46
C ALA A 16 -5.54 0.55 -12.67
N GLU A 17 -5.58 1.69 -11.99
CA GLU A 17 -4.47 2.16 -11.15
C GLU A 17 -4.25 1.25 -9.93
N LEU A 18 -5.33 0.83 -9.27
CA LEU A 18 -5.26 -0.15 -8.16
C LEU A 18 -4.69 -1.49 -8.61
N LYS A 19 -5.09 -1.99 -9.79
CA LYS A 19 -4.53 -3.23 -10.36
C LYS A 19 -3.05 -3.08 -10.69
N ARG A 20 -2.64 -1.94 -11.24
CA ARG A 20 -1.22 -1.66 -11.53
C ARG A 20 -0.40 -1.65 -10.23
N LEU A 21 -0.90 -1.03 -9.17
CA LEU A 21 -0.26 -1.01 -7.86
C LEU A 21 -0.13 -2.43 -7.29
N SER A 22 -1.21 -3.22 -7.31
CA SER A 22 -1.23 -4.60 -6.82
C SER A 22 -0.26 -5.48 -7.60
N LYS A 23 -0.26 -5.39 -8.94
CA LYS A 23 0.66 -6.16 -9.80
C LYS A 23 2.12 -5.81 -9.55
N SER A 24 2.44 -4.52 -9.36
CA SER A 24 3.81 -4.08 -9.08
C SER A 24 4.31 -4.64 -7.75
N ARG A 25 3.49 -4.60 -6.69
CA ARG A 25 3.83 -5.18 -5.38
C ARG A 25 4.01 -6.68 -5.45
N LEU A 26 3.06 -7.38 -6.08
CA LEU A 26 3.12 -8.83 -6.25
C LEU A 26 4.39 -9.27 -6.99
N MET A 27 4.74 -8.57 -8.07
CA MET A 27 5.97 -8.85 -8.82
C MET A 27 7.21 -8.63 -7.96
N GLN A 28 7.27 -7.52 -7.23
CA GLN A 28 8.39 -7.21 -6.34
C GLN A 28 8.56 -8.26 -5.25
N ASP A 29 7.49 -8.61 -4.53
CA ASP A 29 7.53 -9.60 -3.45
C ASP A 29 7.84 -11.01 -3.98
N SER A 30 7.38 -11.35 -5.19
CA SER A 30 7.70 -12.63 -5.85
C SER A 30 9.18 -12.74 -6.23
N VAL A 31 9.78 -11.67 -6.76
CA VAL A 31 11.21 -11.64 -7.09
C VAL A 31 12.05 -11.77 -5.82
N VAL A 32 11.70 -11.03 -4.76
CA VAL A 32 12.39 -11.13 -3.47
C VAL A 32 12.29 -12.54 -2.90
N LEU A 33 11.10 -13.15 -2.94
CA LEU A 33 10.92 -14.54 -2.49
C LEU A 33 11.78 -15.52 -3.28
N ALA A 34 11.86 -15.38 -4.61
CA ALA A 34 12.69 -16.24 -5.45
C ALA A 34 14.17 -16.14 -5.06
N VAL A 35 14.68 -14.93 -4.85
CA VAL A 35 16.06 -14.69 -4.40
C VAL A 35 16.30 -15.30 -3.00
N LEU A 36 15.35 -15.10 -2.09
CA LEU A 36 15.45 -15.68 -0.74
C LEU A 36 15.48 -17.21 -0.79
N LEU A 37 14.63 -17.84 -1.61
CA LEU A 37 14.64 -19.30 -1.73
C LEU A 37 15.95 -19.84 -2.30
N LEU A 38 16.58 -19.15 -3.27
CA LEU A 38 17.89 -19.51 -3.78
C LEU A 38 18.99 -19.52 -2.69
N ILE A 39 18.87 -18.65 -1.70
CA ILE A 39 19.83 -18.55 -0.59
C ILE A 39 19.45 -19.52 0.54
N PHE A 40 18.19 -19.48 0.97
CA PHE A 40 17.78 -20.18 2.18
C PHE A 40 17.58 -21.69 2.00
N VAL A 41 17.26 -22.18 0.77
CA VAL A 41 17.14 -23.62 0.55
C VAL A 41 18.48 -24.34 0.75
N PRO A 42 19.60 -23.91 0.16
CA PRO A 42 20.90 -24.52 0.45
C PRO A 42 21.32 -24.42 1.93
N LEU A 43 21.05 -23.25 2.55
CA LEU A 43 21.35 -23.05 3.97
C LEU A 43 20.51 -23.96 4.87
N PHE A 44 19.25 -24.19 4.53
CA PHE A 44 18.39 -25.13 5.24
C PHE A 44 18.92 -26.57 5.14
N LEU A 45 19.33 -27.01 3.95
CA LEU A 45 19.95 -28.33 3.77
C LEU A 45 21.25 -28.46 4.57
N LEU A 46 22.07 -27.42 4.60
CA LEU A 46 23.27 -27.37 5.44
C LEU A 46 22.94 -27.46 6.93
N SER A 47 21.87 -26.77 7.38
CA SER A 47 21.42 -26.81 8.77
C SER A 47 21.02 -28.23 9.21
N MET A 48 20.32 -28.95 8.32
CA MET A 48 19.97 -30.35 8.56
C MET A 48 21.19 -31.26 8.67
N TYR A 49 22.23 -30.98 7.89
CA TYR A 49 23.50 -31.71 8.01
C TYR A 49 24.21 -31.37 9.33
N LEU A 50 24.30 -30.10 9.71
CA LEU A 50 24.91 -29.66 10.95
C LEU A 50 24.19 -30.17 12.20
N ALA A 51 22.87 -30.36 12.13
CA ALA A 51 22.07 -30.88 13.24
C ALA A 51 22.48 -32.27 13.69
N LYS A 52 23.19 -33.03 12.84
CA LYS A 52 23.80 -34.33 13.21
C LYS A 52 24.93 -34.20 14.22
N TYR A 53 25.60 -33.04 14.23
CA TYR A 53 26.76 -32.79 15.10
C TYR A 53 26.39 -31.90 16.29
N ILE A 54 25.60 -30.87 16.07
CA ILE A 54 25.16 -29.91 17.08
C ILE A 54 23.66 -29.66 16.89
N LEU A 55 22.85 -30.48 17.55
CA LEU A 55 21.39 -30.52 17.38
C LEU A 55 20.73 -29.11 17.58
N ILE A 56 21.08 -28.44 18.67
CA ILE A 56 20.48 -27.13 19.02
C ILE A 56 20.78 -26.10 17.96
N LEU A 57 22.02 -25.99 17.49
CA LEU A 57 22.43 -25.04 16.46
C LEU A 57 21.72 -25.29 15.12
N GLY A 58 21.61 -26.57 14.74
CA GLY A 58 20.90 -26.98 13.55
C GLY A 58 19.40 -26.58 13.55
N ILE A 59 18.73 -26.78 14.70
CA ILE A 59 17.33 -26.40 14.87
C ILE A 59 17.15 -24.89 14.77
N ILE A 60 17.96 -24.10 15.47
CA ILE A 60 17.86 -22.63 15.43
C ILE A 60 18.05 -22.12 14.00
N PHE A 61 19.03 -22.66 13.29
CA PHE A 61 19.34 -22.24 11.92
C PHE A 61 18.23 -22.64 10.94
N ALA A 62 17.63 -23.82 11.09
CA ALA A 62 16.49 -24.28 10.31
C ALA A 62 15.25 -23.38 10.53
N LEU A 63 14.98 -22.95 11.77
CA LEU A 63 13.90 -22.02 12.09
C LEU A 63 14.09 -20.67 11.39
N ILE A 64 15.30 -20.11 11.43
CA ILE A 64 15.60 -18.85 10.75
C ILE A 64 15.37 -18.99 9.24
N CYS A 65 15.86 -20.06 8.61
CA CYS A 65 15.70 -20.33 7.18
C CYS A 65 14.25 -20.51 6.76
N THR A 66 13.35 -20.85 7.69
CA THR A 66 11.92 -21.05 7.38
C THR A 66 11.10 -19.79 7.61
N ILE A 67 11.37 -19.04 8.67
CA ILE A 67 10.60 -17.86 9.06
C ILE A 67 10.67 -16.76 7.98
N PHE A 68 11.87 -16.47 7.48
CA PHE A 68 12.05 -15.39 6.49
C PHE A 68 11.28 -15.62 5.19
N PRO A 69 11.40 -16.77 4.49
CA PRO A 69 10.58 -17.04 3.32
C PRO A 69 9.08 -17.05 3.62
N ALA A 70 8.66 -17.60 4.79
CA ALA A 70 7.26 -17.67 5.18
C ALA A 70 6.61 -16.26 5.30
N MET A 71 7.34 -15.26 5.78
CA MET A 71 6.87 -13.87 5.82
C MET A 71 6.55 -13.34 4.41
N PHE A 72 7.36 -13.64 3.40
CA PHE A 72 7.11 -13.20 2.03
C PHE A 72 5.96 -13.97 1.37
N VAL A 73 5.82 -15.26 1.64
CA VAL A 73 4.64 -16.04 1.22
C VAL A 73 3.37 -15.42 1.77
N TYR A 74 3.35 -15.05 3.06
CA TYR A 74 2.20 -14.37 3.67
C TYR A 74 1.90 -13.02 2.98
N ARG A 75 2.92 -12.22 2.64
CA ARG A 75 2.75 -10.95 1.91
C ARG A 75 2.14 -11.18 0.54
N ILE A 76 2.63 -12.16 -0.21
CA ILE A 76 2.10 -12.53 -1.53
C ILE A 76 0.62 -12.95 -1.44
N ILE A 77 0.26 -13.79 -0.46
CA ILE A 77 -1.15 -14.19 -0.24
C ILE A 77 -2.03 -12.98 0.06
N ARG A 78 -1.54 -12.05 0.87
CA ARG A 78 -2.23 -10.80 1.17
C ARG A 78 -2.44 -9.94 -0.07
N ASP A 79 -1.44 -9.84 -0.93
CA ASP A 79 -1.50 -9.03 -2.15
C ASP A 79 -2.39 -9.68 -3.23
N LEU A 80 -2.42 -11.02 -3.30
CA LEU A 80 -3.39 -11.76 -4.12
C LEU A 80 -4.83 -11.54 -3.63
N THR A 81 -5.05 -11.53 -2.32
CA THR A 81 -6.36 -11.24 -1.73
C THR A 81 -6.79 -9.80 -2.02
N PHE A 82 -5.86 -8.85 -1.96
CA PHE A 82 -6.10 -7.48 -2.35
C PHE A 82 -6.47 -7.36 -3.83
N SER A 83 -5.76 -8.04 -4.72
CA SER A 83 -6.08 -8.08 -6.15
C SER A 83 -7.49 -8.60 -6.42
N LYS A 84 -7.90 -9.71 -5.78
CA LYS A 84 -9.26 -10.25 -5.88
C LYS A 84 -10.33 -9.26 -5.41
N MET A 85 -10.05 -8.54 -4.31
CA MET A 85 -10.95 -7.54 -3.79
C MET A 85 -11.17 -6.38 -4.79
N ILE A 86 -10.10 -5.92 -5.45
CA ILE A 86 -10.21 -4.90 -6.51
C ILE A 86 -11.06 -5.41 -7.68
N GLU A 87 -10.91 -6.66 -8.09
CA GLU A 87 -11.71 -7.26 -9.16
C GLU A 87 -13.19 -7.29 -8.84
N GLN A 88 -13.53 -7.55 -7.59
CA GLN A 88 -14.89 -7.58 -7.05
C GLN A 88 -15.45 -6.17 -6.72
N ASN A 89 -14.78 -5.10 -7.16
CA ASN A 89 -15.15 -3.70 -6.86
C ASN A 89 -15.24 -3.42 -5.34
N GLY A 90 -14.36 -4.03 -4.54
CA GLY A 90 -14.29 -3.85 -3.09
C GLY A 90 -13.69 -2.50 -2.65
N PHE A 91 -13.93 -1.44 -3.41
CA PHE A 91 -13.54 -0.07 -3.11
C PHE A 91 -14.67 0.90 -3.46
N SER A 92 -14.68 2.05 -2.81
CA SER A 92 -15.59 3.16 -3.07
C SER A 92 -14.81 4.42 -3.43
N ILE A 93 -15.46 5.30 -4.19
CA ILE A 93 -14.98 6.65 -4.45
C ILE A 93 -15.88 7.59 -3.68
N VAL A 94 -15.34 8.26 -2.67
CA VAL A 94 -16.09 9.15 -1.79
C VAL A 94 -15.49 10.55 -1.84
N LYS A 95 -16.31 11.57 -1.62
CA LYS A 95 -15.88 12.96 -1.53
C LYS A 95 -15.72 13.33 -0.05
N ASP A 96 -14.59 13.93 0.30
CA ASP A 96 -14.33 14.40 1.67
C ASP A 96 -13.52 15.70 1.66
N THR A 97 -13.56 16.41 2.77
CA THR A 97 -12.87 17.68 2.94
C THR A 97 -11.64 17.55 3.81
N VAL A 98 -10.61 18.32 3.49
CA VAL A 98 -9.38 18.38 4.30
C VAL A 98 -9.67 19.13 5.58
N SER A 99 -9.52 18.46 6.73
CA SER A 99 -9.67 19.07 8.04
C SER A 99 -8.39 19.76 8.49
N ARG A 100 -7.23 19.12 8.26
CA ARG A 100 -5.91 19.71 8.53
C ARG A 100 -4.83 19.03 7.71
N ILE A 101 -3.72 19.74 7.54
CA ILE A 101 -2.48 19.20 6.98
C ILE A 101 -1.41 19.31 8.06
N SER A 102 -0.65 18.25 8.27
CA SER A 102 0.45 18.24 9.22
C SER A 102 1.68 17.55 8.65
N LEU A 103 2.82 17.88 9.26
CA LEU A 103 4.07 17.17 9.07
C LEU A 103 4.17 16.13 10.18
N ASP A 104 3.98 14.86 9.83
CA ASP A 104 4.05 13.75 10.79
C ASP A 104 5.33 12.97 10.60
N GLU A 105 5.93 12.55 11.70
CA GLU A 105 7.05 11.62 11.68
C GLU A 105 6.55 10.19 11.55
N ILE A 106 6.86 9.55 10.42
CA ILE A 106 6.54 8.13 10.20
C ILE A 106 7.82 7.31 10.35
N PRO A 107 7.80 6.22 11.14
CA PRO A 107 8.95 5.33 11.25
C PRO A 107 9.25 4.71 9.89
N LYS A 108 10.50 4.74 9.45
CA LYS A 108 10.98 3.96 8.31
C LYS A 108 10.84 2.46 8.64
N SER A 109 10.39 1.70 7.69
CA SER A 109 10.14 0.26 7.86
C SER A 109 11.40 -0.56 8.13
N TYR A 110 12.61 -0.07 7.82
CA TYR A 110 13.85 -0.86 7.87
C TYR A 110 15.13 -0.09 8.21
N ASP A 111 15.07 1.21 8.46
CA ASP A 111 16.26 2.02 8.74
C ASP A 111 16.03 2.87 9.99
N GLU A 112 17.05 3.07 10.80
CA GLU A 112 17.02 3.87 12.02
C GLU A 112 16.83 5.36 11.70
N GLY A 113 15.64 5.75 11.27
CA GLY A 113 15.31 7.12 10.98
C GLY A 113 13.81 7.37 10.98
N ARG A 114 13.40 8.51 11.49
CA ARG A 114 12.05 9.05 11.30
C ARG A 114 12.08 9.91 10.05
N HIS A 115 11.14 9.66 9.13
CA HIS A 115 10.93 10.57 8.02
C HIS A 115 9.76 11.48 8.34
N THR A 116 9.99 12.75 8.18
CA THR A 116 8.92 13.73 8.16
C THR A 116 8.20 13.62 6.83
N VAL A 117 6.93 13.28 6.86
CA VAL A 117 6.08 13.23 5.68
C VAL A 117 4.86 14.12 5.88
N ASN A 118 4.44 14.73 4.80
CA ASN A 118 3.19 15.45 4.79
C ASN A 118 2.02 14.47 4.89
N VAL A 119 1.09 14.74 5.82
CA VAL A 119 -0.12 13.97 6.05
C VAL A 119 -1.32 14.88 5.93
N ILE A 120 -2.30 14.46 5.13
CA ILE A 120 -3.61 15.12 5.03
C ILE A 120 -4.59 14.36 5.92
N TYR A 121 -5.28 15.08 6.78
CA TYR A 121 -6.38 14.57 7.58
C TYR A 121 -7.70 15.00 6.96
N PHE A 122 -8.57 14.04 6.72
CA PHE A 122 -9.91 14.25 6.19
C PHE A 122 -10.94 14.28 7.32
N ALA A 123 -12.06 14.94 7.08
CA ALA A 123 -13.09 15.13 8.11
C ALA A 123 -13.74 13.81 8.54
N ASN A 124 -13.99 12.89 7.57
CA ASN A 124 -14.76 11.66 7.80
C ASN A 124 -13.93 10.37 7.62
N HIS A 125 -12.82 10.41 6.86
CA HIS A 125 -12.10 9.20 6.43
C HIS A 125 -10.69 9.07 7.00
N GLY A 126 -10.35 9.84 8.02
CA GLY A 126 -9.07 9.74 8.70
C GLY A 126 -7.90 10.35 7.91
N ARG A 127 -6.74 9.70 7.86
CA ARG A 127 -5.52 10.30 7.33
C ARG A 127 -5.01 9.65 6.04
N CYS A 128 -4.42 10.47 5.15
CA CYS A 128 -3.74 10.06 3.95
C CYS A 128 -2.31 10.62 3.90
N VAL A 129 -1.34 9.78 3.60
CA VAL A 129 0.09 10.16 3.49
C VAL A 129 0.37 10.71 2.11
N ALA A 130 1.23 11.72 2.00
CA ALA A 130 1.58 12.40 0.75
C ALA A 130 1.82 11.48 -0.47
N PRO A 131 2.54 10.34 -0.39
CA PRO A 131 2.73 9.45 -1.54
C PRO A 131 1.45 8.86 -2.14
N LYS A 132 0.34 8.88 -1.40
CA LYS A 132 -0.98 8.43 -1.87
C LYS A 132 -1.80 9.55 -2.52
N VAL A 133 -1.37 10.79 -2.37
CA VAL A 133 -2.01 11.98 -2.96
C VAL A 133 -1.55 12.14 -4.40
N ARG A 134 -2.51 12.23 -5.33
CA ARG A 134 -2.26 12.30 -6.79
C ARG A 134 -2.23 13.72 -7.33
N THR A 135 -2.00 14.70 -6.49
CA THR A 135 -1.86 16.12 -6.83
C THR A 135 -0.63 16.69 -6.15
N PRO A 136 -0.02 17.75 -6.70
CA PRO A 136 1.02 18.47 -5.99
C PRO A 136 0.54 18.88 -4.61
N PHE A 137 1.26 18.45 -3.59
CA PHE A 137 0.87 18.66 -2.19
C PHE A 137 0.80 20.15 -1.82
N ASP A 138 1.67 20.95 -2.44
CA ASP A 138 1.77 22.40 -2.21
C ASP A 138 0.51 23.17 -2.62
N LEU A 139 -0.40 22.53 -3.36
CA LEU A 139 -1.68 23.11 -3.78
C LEU A 139 -2.84 22.73 -2.86
N SER A 140 -2.58 22.02 -1.77
CA SER A 140 -3.63 21.53 -0.85
C SER A 140 -3.71 22.41 0.37
N THR A 141 -4.90 22.90 0.70
CA THR A 141 -5.20 23.71 1.89
C THR A 141 -6.31 23.08 2.73
N SER A 142 -6.42 23.49 3.99
CA SER A 142 -7.54 23.11 4.84
C SER A 142 -8.86 23.63 4.24
N GLY A 143 -9.86 22.78 4.17
CA GLY A 143 -11.15 23.06 3.52
C GLY A 143 -11.26 22.60 2.06
N ASP A 144 -10.15 22.22 1.42
CA ASP A 144 -10.19 21.68 0.07
C ASP A 144 -10.93 20.34 0.02
N GLU A 145 -11.62 20.11 -1.08
CA GLU A 145 -12.35 18.89 -1.32
C GLU A 145 -11.48 17.90 -2.11
N PHE A 146 -11.57 16.63 -1.73
CA PHE A 146 -10.86 15.54 -2.38
C PHE A 146 -11.80 14.38 -2.71
N TYR A 147 -11.50 13.69 -3.80
CA TYR A 147 -12.04 12.36 -4.09
C TYR A 147 -11.11 11.31 -3.53
N LEU A 148 -11.62 10.48 -2.64
CA LEU A 148 -10.86 9.44 -1.95
C LEU A 148 -11.26 8.08 -2.50
N VAL A 149 -10.28 7.28 -2.85
CA VAL A 149 -10.46 5.85 -3.16
C VAL A 149 -10.22 5.07 -1.88
N VAL A 150 -11.29 4.53 -1.30
CA VAL A 150 -11.31 3.87 0.01
C VAL A 150 -11.64 2.39 -0.16
N LEU A 151 -10.89 1.52 0.53
CA LEU A 151 -11.13 0.07 0.54
C LEU A 151 -12.19 -0.29 1.57
N HIS A 152 -13.24 -1.01 1.15
CA HIS A 152 -14.36 -1.38 2.03
C HIS A 152 -13.93 -2.18 3.27
N LYS A 153 -12.98 -3.11 3.13
CA LYS A 153 -12.60 -4.01 4.22
C LYS A 153 -11.80 -3.36 5.34
N LYS A 154 -11.08 -2.28 5.05
CA LYS A 154 -10.14 -1.65 6.00
C LYS A 154 -10.43 -0.18 6.24
N GLU A 155 -11.37 0.39 5.50
CA GLU A 155 -11.61 1.84 5.47
C GLU A 155 -10.32 2.64 5.21
N GLU A 156 -9.39 2.02 4.47
CA GLU A 156 -8.08 2.59 4.20
C GLU A 156 -8.12 3.40 2.91
N ILE A 157 -7.68 4.65 2.98
CA ILE A 157 -7.49 5.50 1.80
C ILE A 157 -6.28 5.00 1.02
N VAL A 158 -6.51 4.60 -0.24
CA VAL A 158 -5.44 4.18 -1.15
C VAL A 158 -4.93 5.33 -1.99
N PHE A 159 -5.84 6.15 -2.53
CA PHE A 159 -5.53 7.33 -3.31
C PHE A 159 -6.44 8.49 -2.90
N ALA A 160 -5.90 9.71 -3.04
CA ALA A 160 -6.62 10.95 -2.85
C ALA A 160 -6.34 11.89 -4.03
N TYR A 161 -7.41 12.41 -4.66
CA TYR A 161 -7.39 13.27 -5.83
C TYR A 161 -8.05 14.60 -5.49
N ASN A 162 -7.36 15.73 -5.69
CA ASN A 162 -7.91 17.04 -5.43
C ASN A 162 -9.02 17.39 -6.42
N SER A 163 -10.18 17.87 -5.95
CA SER A 163 -11.33 18.24 -6.78
C SER A 163 -11.11 19.47 -7.68
N ILE A 164 -10.02 20.23 -7.44
CA ILE A 164 -9.63 21.33 -8.33
C ILE A 164 -9.13 20.78 -9.68
N MET A 165 -8.40 19.68 -9.69
CA MET A 165 -7.77 19.07 -10.86
C MET A 165 -8.56 17.90 -11.44
N TYR A 166 -9.42 17.30 -10.63
CA TYR A 166 -10.22 16.12 -11.01
C TYR A 166 -11.69 16.39 -10.83
N ASP A 167 -12.50 15.74 -11.66
CA ASP A 167 -13.94 15.67 -11.52
C ASP A 167 -14.40 14.22 -11.50
N CYS A 168 -15.43 13.89 -10.73
CA CYS A 168 -15.89 12.52 -10.57
C CYS A 168 -17.42 12.46 -10.67
N ASN A 169 -17.92 11.72 -11.66
CA ASN A 169 -19.34 11.53 -11.88
C ASN A 169 -19.90 10.26 -11.22
N GLU A 170 -19.02 9.42 -10.64
CA GLU A 170 -19.36 8.10 -10.10
C GLU A 170 -19.04 8.02 -8.58
N LEU A 171 -19.66 8.95 -7.83
CA LEU A 171 -19.50 8.95 -6.37
C LEU A 171 -20.36 7.88 -5.71
N ASP A 172 -19.78 7.11 -4.83
CA ASP A 172 -20.52 6.24 -3.93
C ASP A 172 -21.11 7.08 -2.79
N VAL A 173 -22.40 6.90 -2.52
CA VAL A 173 -23.04 7.58 -1.39
C VAL A 173 -22.45 7.02 -0.09
N THR A 174 -21.78 7.88 0.66
CA THR A 174 -21.37 7.58 2.03
C THR A 174 -22.61 7.25 2.87
N LYS A 175 -22.68 6.02 3.40
CA LYS A 175 -23.70 5.63 4.37
C LYS A 175 -23.34 6.17 5.74
#